data_26f70a42752e3cbf3d83047f8a80f63e
#
_entry.id   26f70a42752e3cbf3d83047f8a80f63e
#
_cell.length_a   1.000
_cell.length_b   1.000
_cell.length_c   1.000
_cell.angle_alpha   90.00
_cell.angle_beta   90.00
_cell.angle_gamma   90.00
#
_symmetry.space_group_name_H-M   'P 1'
#
loop_
_entity.id
_entity.type
_entity.pdbx_description
1 polymer ?
#
loop_
_entity_poly.entity_id
_entity_poly.type
_entity_poly.pdbx_seq_one_letter_code
_entity_poly.pdbx_strand_id
1 'polypeptide(L)'
;MTAPAATDTITEAAQHPDARRNQLVIRLLLVSAFVVILNETIMGVALPHLMKDLSITATAAQWLTTAFMLTMAVVIPITGFLIQRFDTRPVFIAAMTLFSTGTLIAALAPGFEVLLVGRIVQASGTAIMMPLLMTTVMTLVAPASRGKTMGNISIVISVAPAIGPTISGVILSVLDWRWMFILVLPIAIGALILGASRIQNVTTPRKLPLDVLSVILSAFGFGGFVYGLSNLGGASAAGWIPLGIGLVALALFVLRQLQLQRTDRALLDLRVFSSRTFTLSISMLSISMLALFGTIILLPLYMQNVLGLTALETGLILLPGGLTMGLLAPFVGRIYDRRGPTILLVPGSIIVSAAFWAMTMMGQTTPPWMLLIAHVGMSAGLSLLFTPLFTSGLGSLKPSLYSHGSAVVGTIQQLAGAVGTALFIAVMTAQSAALMAQGVSEISATASGIRGAFLCGAIISLFAIPAAFLVRRPPLGDAVESAPVSAH
;
A
#
# COMPACT_ATOMS: atom_id res chain seq x y z
N MET A 1 -57.55 0.60 24.50
CA MET A 1 -56.36 1.27 25.03
C MET A 1 -55.29 0.22 25.20
N THR A 2 -54.43 0.08 24.19
CA THR A 2 -53.31 -0.88 24.15
C THR A 2 -52.04 -0.08 24.42
N ALA A 3 -51.28 -0.46 25.46
CA ALA A 3 -50.01 0.13 25.79
C ALA A 3 -48.94 -0.30 24.77
N PRO A 4 -48.11 0.60 24.23
CA PRO A 4 -47.01 0.22 23.34
C PRO A 4 -45.69 0.03 24.09
N ALA A 5 -45.04 -1.09 23.74
CA ALA A 5 -43.58 -1.18 23.51
C ALA A 5 -42.61 -0.68 24.59
N ALA A 6 -42.38 -1.48 25.62
CA ALA A 6 -41.20 -1.37 26.48
C ALA A 6 -40.01 -2.27 26.01
N THR A 7 -40.18 -3.03 24.92
CA THR A 7 -39.20 -4.02 24.46
C THR A 7 -38.15 -3.47 23.50
N ASP A 8 -38.42 -2.37 22.78
CA ASP A 8 -37.48 -1.85 21.76
C ASP A 8 -36.32 -1.03 22.34
N THR A 9 -36.52 -0.41 23.49
CA THR A 9 -35.48 0.43 24.13
C THR A 9 -34.34 -0.34 24.79
N ILE A 10 -34.60 -1.59 25.21
CA ILE A 10 -33.54 -2.44 25.84
C ILE A 10 -32.60 -3.03 24.81
N THR A 11 -33.08 -3.30 23.59
CA THR A 11 -32.27 -3.88 22.51
C THR A 11 -31.32 -2.84 21.89
N GLU A 12 -31.70 -1.58 21.80
CA GLU A 12 -30.83 -0.47 21.33
C GLU A 12 -29.71 -0.13 22.33
N ALA A 13 -29.99 -0.19 23.63
CA ALA A 13 -28.99 0.12 24.67
C ALA A 13 -27.88 -0.94 24.77
N ALA A 14 -28.16 -2.21 24.42
CA ALA A 14 -27.17 -3.29 24.45
C ALA A 14 -26.20 -3.28 23.26
N GLN A 15 -26.54 -2.64 22.15
CA GLN A 15 -25.67 -2.51 20.96
C GLN A 15 -24.66 -1.34 21.06
N HIS A 16 -24.87 -0.37 21.91
CA HIS A 16 -24.04 0.84 22.01
C HIS A 16 -22.62 0.66 22.55
N PRO A 17 -22.33 -0.17 23.58
CA PRO A 17 -20.97 -0.30 24.12
C PRO A 17 -20.02 -1.00 23.13
N ASP A 18 -20.46 -2.05 22.44
CA ASP A 18 -19.64 -2.77 21.48
C ASP A 18 -19.34 -1.95 20.22
N ALA A 19 -20.31 -1.18 19.72
CA ALA A 19 -20.12 -0.31 18.58
C ALA A 19 -19.08 0.82 18.85
N ARG A 20 -19.16 1.45 20.04
CA ARG A 20 -18.17 2.48 20.46
C ARG A 20 -16.78 1.88 20.64
N ARG A 21 -16.70 0.70 21.24
CA ARG A 21 -15.44 -0.04 21.40
C ARG A 21 -14.80 -0.37 20.06
N ASN A 22 -15.56 -0.94 19.13
CA ASN A 22 -15.08 -1.31 17.80
C ASN A 22 -14.58 -0.10 17.01
N GLN A 23 -15.29 1.04 17.09
CA GLN A 23 -14.85 2.29 16.49
C GLN A 23 -13.54 2.81 17.09
N LEU A 24 -13.34 2.68 18.40
CA LEU A 24 -12.09 3.08 19.05
C LEU A 24 -10.92 2.23 18.56
N VAL A 25 -11.07 0.91 18.48
CA VAL A 25 -10.04 0.01 17.96
C VAL A 25 -9.67 0.39 16.53
N ILE A 26 -10.65 0.60 15.65
CA ILE A 26 -10.39 0.99 14.26
C ILE A 26 -9.69 2.34 14.17
N ARG A 27 -10.10 3.33 14.97
CA ARG A 27 -9.45 4.66 14.97
C ARG A 27 -8.00 4.58 15.45
N LEU A 28 -7.71 3.81 16.47
CA LEU A 28 -6.33 3.62 16.96
C LEU A 28 -5.46 2.95 15.90
N LEU A 29 -5.96 1.90 15.24
CA LEU A 29 -5.25 1.25 14.14
C LEU A 29 -5.06 2.19 12.94
N LEU A 30 -6.04 3.04 12.62
CA LEU A 30 -5.96 4.05 11.55
C LEU A 30 -4.87 5.09 11.83
N VAL A 31 -4.84 5.64 13.05
CA VAL A 31 -3.82 6.63 13.45
C VAL A 31 -2.43 5.98 13.43
N SER A 32 -2.31 4.76 13.95
CA SER A 32 -1.04 4.02 13.92
C SER A 32 -0.57 3.74 12.50
N ALA A 33 -1.48 3.31 11.61
CA ALA A 33 -1.18 3.10 10.20
C ALA A 33 -0.76 4.39 9.49
N PHE A 34 -1.40 5.53 9.81
CA PHE A 34 -1.02 6.84 9.28
C PHE A 34 0.42 7.20 9.65
N VAL A 35 0.78 7.07 10.93
CA VAL A 35 2.15 7.37 11.43
C VAL A 35 3.19 6.50 10.74
N VAL A 36 2.89 5.22 10.58
CA VAL A 36 3.79 4.24 9.97
C VAL A 36 4.00 4.53 8.48
N ILE A 37 2.93 4.80 7.72
CA ILE A 37 3.02 5.14 6.29
C ILE A 37 3.67 6.51 6.07
N LEU A 38 3.36 7.49 6.91
CA LEU A 38 4.00 8.80 6.86
C LEU A 38 5.53 8.66 7.01
N ASN A 39 5.97 7.89 8.00
CA ASN A 39 7.40 7.66 8.23
C ASN A 39 8.08 6.92 7.05
N GLU A 40 7.37 6.03 6.37
CA GLU A 40 7.87 5.37 5.16
C GLU A 40 8.23 6.39 4.07
N THR A 41 7.40 7.40 3.89
CA THR A 41 7.49 8.35 2.77
C THR A 41 8.41 9.55 3.00
N ILE A 42 8.70 9.91 4.26
CA ILE A 42 9.60 11.03 4.58
C ILE A 42 11.05 10.77 4.21
N MET A 43 11.48 9.51 4.12
CA MET A 43 12.88 9.13 3.90
C MET A 43 13.40 9.52 2.51
N GLY A 44 12.54 9.48 1.47
CA GLY A 44 12.98 9.77 0.10
C GLY A 44 13.60 11.16 -0.07
N VAL A 45 13.09 12.16 0.64
CA VAL A 45 13.60 13.55 0.61
C VAL A 45 14.90 13.71 1.41
N ALA A 46 15.12 12.83 2.39
CA ALA A 46 16.29 12.89 3.26
C ALA A 46 17.56 12.32 2.62
N LEU A 47 17.46 11.49 1.57
CA LEU A 47 18.60 10.79 1.00
C LEU A 47 19.78 11.72 0.65
N PRO A 48 19.62 12.88 -0.02
CA PRO A 48 20.74 13.78 -0.32
C PRO A 48 21.41 14.34 0.93
N HIS A 49 20.65 14.64 1.99
CA HIS A 49 21.18 15.11 3.26
C HIS A 49 21.97 14.02 3.98
N LEU A 50 21.46 12.78 3.97
CA LEU A 50 22.14 11.60 4.53
C LEU A 50 23.44 11.29 3.81
N MET A 51 23.46 11.41 2.47
CA MET A 51 24.69 11.23 1.68
C MET A 51 25.79 12.19 2.11
N LYS A 52 25.44 13.46 2.36
CA LYS A 52 26.36 14.48 2.79
C LYS A 52 26.81 14.28 4.24
N ASP A 53 25.87 14.06 5.15
CA ASP A 53 26.12 14.00 6.60
C ASP A 53 26.87 12.73 6.99
N LEU A 54 26.51 11.59 6.42
CA LEU A 54 27.14 10.29 6.68
C LEU A 54 28.31 9.97 5.71
N SER A 55 28.63 10.88 4.77
CA SER A 55 29.68 10.69 3.75
C SER A 55 29.53 9.37 2.98
N ILE A 56 28.29 8.99 2.60
CA ILE A 56 27.97 7.75 1.90
C ILE A 56 27.64 8.00 0.42
N THR A 57 27.85 6.97 -0.41
CA THR A 57 27.50 7.01 -1.83
C THR A 57 25.96 7.00 -2.04
N ALA A 58 25.51 7.45 -3.21
CA ALA A 58 24.09 7.38 -3.58
C ALA A 58 23.55 5.94 -3.53
N THR A 59 24.35 4.96 -3.95
CA THR A 59 24.01 3.54 -3.89
C THR A 59 23.82 3.07 -2.46
N ALA A 60 24.69 3.47 -1.52
CA ALA A 60 24.53 3.14 -0.10
C ALA A 60 23.28 3.82 0.48
N ALA A 61 23.03 5.08 0.19
CA ALA A 61 21.85 5.80 0.66
C ALA A 61 20.55 5.14 0.15
N GLN A 62 20.52 4.69 -1.11
CA GLN A 62 19.37 3.99 -1.68
C GLN A 62 19.04 2.70 -0.94
N TRP A 63 20.03 2.02 -0.34
CA TRP A 63 19.79 0.83 0.47
C TRP A 63 18.87 1.07 1.67
N LEU A 64 18.82 2.29 2.22
CA LEU A 64 17.90 2.62 3.31
C LEU A 64 16.42 2.46 2.90
N THR A 65 16.09 2.76 1.67
CA THR A 65 14.74 2.59 1.11
C THR A 65 14.56 1.15 0.60
N THR A 66 15.55 0.62 -0.10
CA THR A 66 15.48 -0.73 -0.68
C THR A 66 15.35 -1.80 0.42
N ALA A 67 16.16 -1.74 1.48
CA ALA A 67 16.08 -2.69 2.59
C ALA A 67 14.73 -2.61 3.32
N PHE A 68 14.16 -1.41 3.45
CA PHE A 68 12.83 -1.22 4.01
C PHE A 68 11.76 -1.94 3.16
N MET A 69 11.76 -1.70 1.85
CA MET A 69 10.82 -2.33 0.91
C MET A 69 11.01 -3.85 0.84
N LEU A 70 12.27 -4.34 0.84
CA LEU A 70 12.57 -5.77 0.88
C LEU A 70 12.05 -6.43 2.15
N THR A 71 12.26 -5.79 3.30
CA THR A 71 11.74 -6.28 4.58
C THR A 71 10.22 -6.36 4.55
N MET A 72 9.54 -5.34 4.03
CA MET A 72 8.09 -5.36 3.87
C MET A 72 7.64 -6.49 2.94
N ALA A 73 8.29 -6.69 1.80
CA ALA A 73 7.97 -7.75 0.85
C ALA A 73 8.10 -9.16 1.47
N VAL A 74 9.05 -9.35 2.38
CA VAL A 74 9.26 -10.61 3.12
C VAL A 74 8.25 -10.79 4.26
N VAL A 75 7.98 -9.73 5.03
CA VAL A 75 7.18 -9.83 6.27
C VAL A 75 5.68 -9.82 5.97
N ILE A 76 5.19 -9.08 4.97
CA ILE A 76 3.75 -8.99 4.65
C ILE A 76 3.12 -10.37 4.41
N PRO A 77 3.68 -11.30 3.62
CA PRO A 77 3.13 -12.63 3.45
C PRO A 77 2.96 -13.43 4.75
N ILE A 78 3.84 -13.19 5.73
CA ILE A 78 3.82 -13.85 7.04
C ILE A 78 2.70 -13.30 7.93
N THR A 79 2.25 -12.06 7.69
CA THR A 79 1.26 -11.40 8.56
C THR A 79 -0.08 -12.11 8.58
N GLY A 80 -0.48 -12.75 7.48
CA GLY A 80 -1.69 -13.57 7.41
C GLY A 80 -1.70 -14.68 8.46
N PHE A 81 -0.56 -15.38 8.61
CA PHE A 81 -0.35 -16.37 9.66
C PHE A 81 -0.32 -15.74 11.06
N LEU A 82 0.41 -14.63 11.24
CA LEU A 82 0.51 -13.96 12.55
C LEU A 82 -0.86 -13.55 13.09
N ILE A 83 -1.71 -12.97 12.24
CA ILE A 83 -3.07 -12.50 12.60
C ILE A 83 -4.00 -13.69 12.92
N GLN A 84 -3.76 -14.87 12.34
CA GLN A 84 -4.53 -16.07 12.69
C GLN A 84 -4.02 -16.77 13.95
N ARG A 85 -2.70 -16.75 14.17
CA ARG A 85 -2.06 -17.45 15.28
C ARG A 85 -2.19 -16.72 16.59
N PHE A 86 -2.21 -15.40 16.57
CA PHE A 86 -2.23 -14.54 17.74
C PHE A 86 -3.45 -13.62 17.73
N ASP A 87 -3.88 -13.20 18.91
CA ASP A 87 -4.92 -12.20 19.08
C ASP A 87 -4.51 -10.83 18.49
N THR A 88 -5.50 -10.01 18.17
CA THR A 88 -5.31 -8.66 17.61
C THR A 88 -4.39 -7.78 18.45
N ARG A 89 -4.58 -7.78 19.78
CA ARG A 89 -3.80 -6.93 20.70
C ARG A 89 -2.31 -7.27 20.74
N PRO A 90 -1.89 -8.55 20.97
CA PRO A 90 -0.48 -8.92 20.88
C PRO A 90 0.18 -8.61 19.54
N VAL A 91 -0.51 -8.83 18.41
CA VAL A 91 0.00 -8.51 17.08
C VAL A 91 0.21 -7.01 16.92
N PHE A 92 -0.74 -6.18 17.38
CA PHE A 92 -0.59 -4.72 17.39
C PHE A 92 0.58 -4.27 18.25
N ILE A 93 0.71 -4.79 19.47
CA ILE A 93 1.82 -4.46 20.38
C ILE A 93 3.15 -4.82 19.73
N ALA A 94 3.28 -6.02 19.17
CA ALA A 94 4.49 -6.45 18.47
C ALA A 94 4.84 -5.53 17.28
N ALA A 95 3.86 -5.19 16.43
CA ALA A 95 4.04 -4.30 15.30
C ALA A 95 4.52 -2.91 15.71
N MET A 96 3.83 -2.28 16.69
CA MET A 96 4.18 -0.94 17.15
C MET A 96 5.47 -0.91 17.99
N THR A 97 5.80 -1.98 18.70
CA THR A 97 7.08 -2.11 19.42
C THR A 97 8.23 -2.20 18.41
N LEU A 98 8.12 -3.05 17.38
CA LEU A 98 9.12 -3.13 16.31
C LEU A 98 9.28 -1.78 15.61
N PHE A 99 8.18 -1.13 15.25
CA PHE A 99 8.21 0.18 14.62
C PHE A 99 8.87 1.24 15.51
N SER A 100 8.48 1.34 16.78
CA SER A 100 9.03 2.32 17.73
C SER A 100 10.51 2.05 18.04
N THR A 101 10.89 0.78 18.22
CA THR A 101 12.29 0.39 18.45
C THR A 101 13.15 0.69 17.23
N GLY A 102 12.69 0.36 16.01
CA GLY A 102 13.39 0.70 14.78
C GLY A 102 13.51 2.22 14.59
N THR A 103 12.46 2.98 14.94
CA THR A 103 12.47 4.45 14.90
C THR A 103 13.48 5.01 15.91
N LEU A 104 13.56 4.44 17.11
CA LEU A 104 14.53 4.86 18.14
C LEU A 104 15.97 4.55 17.69
N ILE A 105 16.24 3.36 17.16
CA ILE A 105 17.55 2.99 16.60
C ILE A 105 17.95 3.97 15.49
N ALA A 106 17.03 4.30 14.59
CA ALA A 106 17.26 5.26 13.51
C ALA A 106 17.52 6.68 14.03
N ALA A 107 16.78 7.14 15.05
CA ALA A 107 16.97 8.45 15.68
C ALA A 107 18.35 8.59 16.34
N LEU A 108 18.86 7.52 16.94
CA LEU A 108 20.13 7.49 17.65
C LEU A 108 21.31 7.00 16.79
N ALA A 109 21.09 6.73 15.50
CA ALA A 109 22.07 6.12 14.62
C ALA A 109 23.34 7.00 14.49
N PRO A 110 24.53 6.49 14.87
CA PRO A 110 25.78 7.20 14.69
C PRO A 110 26.30 7.15 13.25
N GLY A 111 25.83 6.18 12.45
CA GLY A 111 26.26 5.93 11.08
C GLY A 111 25.26 5.12 10.27
N PHE A 112 25.62 4.84 9.01
CA PHE A 112 24.79 4.19 8.02
C PHE A 112 24.31 2.80 8.45
N GLU A 113 25.20 1.96 8.99
CA GLU A 113 24.90 0.56 9.33
C GLU A 113 23.82 0.46 10.41
N VAL A 114 23.91 1.29 11.46
CA VAL A 114 22.93 1.35 12.54
C VAL A 114 21.61 1.90 12.04
N LEU A 115 21.64 2.93 11.17
CA LEU A 115 20.45 3.45 10.52
C LEU A 115 19.75 2.39 9.67
N LEU A 116 20.52 1.62 8.89
CA LEU A 116 20.01 0.52 8.07
C LEU A 116 19.32 -0.57 8.92
N VAL A 117 19.95 -0.98 10.03
CA VAL A 117 19.34 -1.92 10.99
C VAL A 117 18.04 -1.34 11.56
N GLY A 118 18.06 -0.06 11.98
CA GLY A 118 16.86 0.64 12.45
C GLY A 118 15.72 0.58 11.42
N ARG A 119 16.04 0.80 10.14
CA ARG A 119 15.06 0.74 9.04
C ARG A 119 14.50 -0.67 8.80
N ILE A 120 15.29 -1.72 8.91
CA ILE A 120 14.84 -3.11 8.80
C ILE A 120 13.88 -3.46 9.95
N VAL A 121 14.25 -3.12 11.19
CA VAL A 121 13.39 -3.36 12.36
C VAL A 121 12.07 -2.58 12.24
N GLN A 122 12.13 -1.32 11.82
CA GLN A 122 10.98 -0.44 11.59
C GLN A 122 10.04 -1.00 10.52
N ALA A 123 10.60 -1.44 9.37
CA ALA A 123 9.84 -2.04 8.27
C ALA A 123 9.10 -3.31 8.68
N SER A 124 9.68 -4.11 9.57
CA SER A 124 9.03 -5.32 10.10
C SER A 124 7.75 -4.98 10.87
N GLY A 125 7.74 -3.90 11.64
CA GLY A 125 6.54 -3.38 12.30
C GLY A 125 5.53 -2.80 11.31
N THR A 126 6.01 -2.02 10.34
CA THR A 126 5.20 -1.41 9.28
C THR A 126 4.42 -2.46 8.48
N ALA A 127 5.08 -3.53 8.10
CA ALA A 127 4.51 -4.62 7.29
C ALA A 127 3.26 -5.26 7.93
N ILE A 128 3.17 -5.27 9.26
CA ILE A 128 2.06 -5.90 9.99
C ILE A 128 0.84 -4.97 10.05
N MET A 129 1.02 -3.65 10.07
CA MET A 129 -0.03 -2.70 10.41
C MET A 129 -1.20 -2.69 9.42
N MET A 130 -0.93 -2.66 8.10
CA MET A 130 -2.00 -2.60 7.10
C MET A 130 -2.83 -3.88 7.01
N PRO A 131 -2.24 -5.10 6.93
CA PRO A 131 -3.01 -6.33 7.00
C PRO A 131 -3.82 -6.47 8.29
N LEU A 132 -3.27 -6.04 9.45
CA LEU A 132 -3.97 -6.03 10.72
C LEU A 132 -5.19 -5.10 10.70
N LEU A 133 -5.02 -3.85 10.22
CA LEU A 133 -6.10 -2.89 10.09
C LEU A 133 -7.21 -3.41 9.16
N MET A 134 -6.85 -3.88 7.97
CA MET A 134 -7.82 -4.39 6.99
C MET A 134 -8.60 -5.60 7.52
N THR A 135 -7.90 -6.57 8.12
CA THR A 135 -8.54 -7.76 8.72
C THR A 135 -9.48 -7.37 9.86
N THR A 136 -9.04 -6.45 10.73
CA THR A 136 -9.86 -5.96 11.86
C THR A 136 -11.13 -5.26 11.35
N VAL A 137 -11.03 -4.42 10.33
CA VAL A 137 -12.20 -3.76 9.72
C VAL A 137 -13.15 -4.77 9.11
N MET A 138 -12.64 -5.75 8.36
CA MET A 138 -13.49 -6.79 7.77
C MET A 138 -14.22 -7.64 8.81
N THR A 139 -13.63 -7.80 10.00
CA THR A 139 -14.20 -8.58 11.11
C THR A 139 -15.22 -7.78 11.92
N LEU A 140 -14.93 -6.49 12.21
CA LEU A 140 -15.73 -5.68 13.13
C LEU A 140 -16.80 -4.83 12.45
N VAL A 141 -16.65 -4.50 11.17
CA VAL A 141 -17.55 -3.58 10.47
C VAL A 141 -18.60 -4.35 9.70
N ALA A 142 -19.86 -4.00 9.94
CA ALA A 142 -20.98 -4.57 9.20
C ALA A 142 -20.82 -4.34 7.68
N PRO A 143 -21.18 -5.33 6.83
CA PRO A 143 -21.02 -5.25 5.38
C PRO A 143 -21.57 -3.96 4.74
N ALA A 144 -22.68 -3.44 5.28
CA ALA A 144 -23.34 -2.22 4.80
C ALA A 144 -22.53 -0.93 5.02
N SER A 145 -21.52 -0.92 5.93
CA SER A 145 -20.71 0.26 6.29
C SER A 145 -19.22 0.08 5.99
N ARG A 146 -18.84 -1.03 5.37
CA ARG A 146 -17.43 -1.32 5.05
C ARG A 146 -16.84 -0.31 4.08
N GLY A 147 -17.60 0.15 3.09
CA GLY A 147 -17.16 1.16 2.13
C GLY A 147 -16.79 2.47 2.79
N LYS A 148 -17.62 2.99 3.71
CA LYS A 148 -17.31 4.19 4.49
C LYS A 148 -16.02 4.03 5.30
N THR A 149 -15.84 2.89 5.94
CA THR A 149 -14.64 2.63 6.78
C THR A 149 -13.40 2.44 5.91
N MET A 150 -13.51 1.73 4.79
CA MET A 150 -12.42 1.58 3.82
C MET A 150 -12.06 2.92 3.16
N GLY A 151 -13.04 3.81 2.93
CA GLY A 151 -12.79 5.18 2.50
C GLY A 151 -11.90 5.96 3.49
N ASN A 152 -12.10 5.79 4.80
CA ASN A 152 -11.22 6.39 5.80
C ASN A 152 -9.81 5.78 5.79
N ILE A 153 -9.66 4.48 5.53
CA ILE A 153 -8.35 3.84 5.33
C ILE A 153 -7.67 4.41 4.08
N SER A 154 -8.43 4.63 3.01
CA SER A 154 -7.89 5.22 1.79
C SER A 154 -7.38 6.64 1.99
N ILE A 155 -7.93 7.43 2.93
CA ILE A 155 -7.33 8.72 3.35
C ILE A 155 -5.91 8.50 3.84
N VAL A 156 -5.73 7.53 4.74
CA VAL A 156 -4.41 7.23 5.34
C VAL A 156 -3.40 6.85 4.25
N ILE A 157 -3.80 5.95 3.33
CA ILE A 157 -2.95 5.48 2.23
C ILE A 157 -2.58 6.61 1.26
N SER A 158 -3.46 7.60 1.08
CA SER A 158 -3.27 8.65 0.07
C SER A 158 -2.62 9.91 0.62
N VAL A 159 -3.06 10.36 1.81
CA VAL A 159 -2.63 11.64 2.38
C VAL A 159 -1.24 11.52 3.01
N ALA A 160 -0.93 10.42 3.66
CA ALA A 160 0.38 10.24 4.29
C ALA A 160 1.54 10.34 3.27
N PRO A 161 1.52 9.65 2.10
CA PRO A 161 2.53 9.85 1.08
C PRO A 161 2.55 11.25 0.46
N ALA A 162 1.40 11.91 0.36
CA ALA A 162 1.30 13.24 -0.25
C ALA A 162 1.94 14.33 0.62
N ILE A 163 1.76 14.25 1.95
CA ILE A 163 2.31 15.25 2.88
C ILE A 163 3.70 14.90 3.40
N GLY A 164 4.11 13.63 3.29
CA GLY A 164 5.40 13.15 3.77
C GLY A 164 6.60 13.96 3.26
N PRO A 165 6.76 14.13 1.95
CA PRO A 165 7.84 14.94 1.37
C PRO A 165 7.82 16.39 1.86
N THR A 166 6.66 17.01 2.01
CA THR A 166 6.52 18.38 2.50
C THR A 166 6.97 18.50 3.96
N ILE A 167 6.51 17.58 4.83
CA ILE A 167 6.93 17.55 6.24
C ILE A 167 8.45 17.32 6.34
N SER A 168 8.98 16.37 5.57
CA SER A 168 10.42 16.10 5.52
C SER A 168 11.20 17.32 5.08
N GLY A 169 10.78 18.01 4.02
CA GLY A 169 11.41 19.23 3.53
C GLY A 169 11.43 20.35 4.57
N VAL A 170 10.33 20.57 5.30
CA VAL A 170 10.25 21.54 6.38
C VAL A 170 11.19 21.18 7.53
N ILE A 171 11.22 19.91 7.96
CA ILE A 171 12.14 19.48 9.02
C ILE A 171 13.60 19.70 8.58
N LEU A 172 13.97 19.26 7.39
CA LEU A 172 15.34 19.35 6.90
C LEU A 172 15.81 20.77 6.58
N SER A 173 14.90 21.74 6.44
CA SER A 173 15.25 23.15 6.24
C SER A 173 15.75 23.82 7.52
N VAL A 174 15.42 23.32 8.71
CA VAL A 174 15.73 23.94 10.00
C VAL A 174 16.40 22.99 11.00
N LEU A 175 16.30 21.69 10.78
CA LEU A 175 16.77 20.63 11.69
C LEU A 175 17.54 19.57 10.93
N ASP A 176 18.30 18.74 11.64
CA ASP A 176 19.03 17.60 11.11
C ASP A 176 18.05 16.44 10.79
N TRP A 177 18.44 15.50 9.94
CA TRP A 177 17.64 14.35 9.49
C TRP A 177 17.17 13.43 10.63
N ARG A 178 17.87 13.39 11.77
CA ARG A 178 17.47 12.58 12.95
C ARG A 178 16.14 13.04 13.51
N TRP A 179 15.81 14.33 13.36
CA TRP A 179 14.54 14.88 13.82
C TRP A 179 13.32 14.30 13.11
N MET A 180 13.47 13.75 11.93
CA MET A 180 12.39 13.01 11.25
C MET A 180 11.95 11.78 12.06
N PHE A 181 12.88 11.12 12.74
CA PHE A 181 12.61 9.98 13.60
C PHE A 181 12.23 10.44 15.01
N ILE A 182 12.91 11.44 15.56
CA ILE A 182 12.67 11.98 16.92
C ILE A 182 11.24 12.52 17.05
N LEU A 183 10.70 13.19 16.03
CA LEU A 183 9.34 13.72 16.04
C LEU A 183 8.27 12.64 15.90
N VAL A 184 8.56 11.58 15.16
CA VAL A 184 7.65 10.44 14.98
C VAL A 184 7.62 9.54 16.22
N LEU A 185 8.74 9.40 16.92
CA LEU A 185 8.89 8.48 18.05
C LEU A 185 7.87 8.70 19.19
N PRO A 186 7.65 9.91 19.74
CA PRO A 186 6.65 10.12 20.78
C PRO A 186 5.22 9.80 20.32
N ILE A 187 4.91 10.05 19.04
CA ILE A 187 3.60 9.72 18.47
C ILE A 187 3.45 8.20 18.38
N ALA A 188 4.49 7.49 17.94
CA ALA A 188 4.51 6.03 17.86
C ALA A 188 4.40 5.37 19.25
N ILE A 189 5.13 5.88 20.25
CA ILE A 189 5.05 5.42 21.63
C ILE A 189 3.67 5.70 22.21
N GLY A 190 3.11 6.89 21.98
CA GLY A 190 1.76 7.25 22.41
C GLY A 190 0.71 6.33 21.80
N ALA A 191 0.81 6.04 20.50
CA ALA A 191 -0.06 5.08 19.81
C ALA A 191 0.11 3.67 20.37
N LEU A 192 1.35 3.23 20.67
CA LEU A 192 1.63 1.94 21.31
C LEU A 192 0.95 1.84 22.69
N ILE A 193 1.15 2.82 23.56
CA ILE A 193 0.58 2.83 24.92
C ILE A 193 -0.95 2.86 24.88
N LEU A 194 -1.54 3.75 24.08
CA LEU A 194 -2.98 3.86 23.94
C LEU A 194 -3.57 2.59 23.32
N GLY A 195 -2.94 2.05 22.28
CA GLY A 195 -3.39 0.82 21.65
C GLY A 195 -3.23 -0.39 22.56
N ALA A 196 -2.10 -0.52 23.27
CA ALA A 196 -1.90 -1.60 24.24
C ALA A 196 -2.92 -1.58 25.38
N SER A 197 -3.38 -0.40 25.80
CA SER A 197 -4.37 -0.27 26.87
C SER A 197 -5.83 -0.41 26.40
N ARG A 198 -6.14 -0.04 25.14
CA ARG A 198 -7.51 0.09 24.64
C ARG A 198 -7.91 -0.92 23.58
N ILE A 199 -6.95 -1.49 22.82
CA ILE A 199 -7.26 -2.52 21.84
C ILE A 199 -7.59 -3.82 22.57
N GLN A 200 -8.76 -4.36 22.23
CA GLN A 200 -9.20 -5.65 22.72
C GLN A 200 -9.06 -6.73 21.63
N ASN A 201 -8.97 -7.97 22.07
CA ASN A 201 -8.92 -9.10 21.17
C ASN A 201 -10.28 -9.28 20.48
N VAL A 202 -10.25 -9.31 19.16
CA VAL A 202 -11.44 -9.42 18.31
C VAL A 202 -11.39 -10.64 17.39
N THR A 203 -10.28 -11.38 17.46
CA THR A 203 -10.05 -12.62 16.71
C THR A 203 -9.95 -13.79 17.66
N THR A 204 -10.35 -15.00 17.21
CA THR A 204 -10.11 -16.25 17.92
C THR A 204 -8.85 -16.90 17.37
N PRO A 205 -7.77 -16.98 18.14
CA PRO A 205 -6.50 -17.55 17.66
C PRO A 205 -6.64 -19.03 17.31
N ARG A 206 -6.00 -19.44 16.22
CA ARG A 206 -5.88 -20.85 15.84
C ARG A 206 -4.45 -21.33 16.12
N LYS A 207 -4.30 -22.49 16.78
CA LYS A 207 -3.00 -23.13 17.01
C LYS A 207 -2.49 -23.76 15.71
N LEU A 208 -1.87 -22.99 14.85
CA LEU A 208 -1.27 -23.45 13.61
C LEU A 208 0.27 -23.53 13.77
N PRO A 209 0.93 -24.58 13.30
CA PRO A 209 2.39 -24.64 13.24
C PRO A 209 2.91 -23.71 12.13
N LEU A 210 4.02 -23.00 12.40
CA LEU A 210 4.70 -22.20 11.39
C LEU A 210 5.47 -23.11 10.43
N ASP A 211 5.20 -23.00 9.13
CA ASP A 211 6.00 -23.66 8.11
C ASP A 211 7.23 -22.81 7.76
N VAL A 212 8.36 -23.13 8.40
CA VAL A 212 9.63 -22.39 8.25
C VAL A 212 10.11 -22.39 6.80
N LEU A 213 9.89 -23.49 6.06
CA LEU A 213 10.27 -23.56 4.65
C LEU A 213 9.49 -22.53 3.81
N SER A 214 8.18 -22.35 4.06
CA SER A 214 7.39 -21.31 3.40
C SER A 214 7.91 -19.90 3.69
N VAL A 215 8.39 -19.65 4.92
CA VAL A 215 8.98 -18.34 5.29
C VAL A 215 10.27 -18.11 4.51
N ILE A 216 11.14 -19.10 4.42
CA ILE A 216 12.40 -19.02 3.66
C ILE A 216 12.11 -18.81 2.17
N LEU A 217 11.19 -19.60 1.58
CA LEU A 217 10.81 -19.46 0.18
C LEU A 217 10.18 -18.10 -0.10
N SER A 218 9.36 -17.56 0.80
CA SER A 218 8.79 -16.21 0.65
C SER A 218 9.88 -15.13 0.73
N ALA A 219 10.85 -15.27 1.63
CA ALA A 219 11.94 -14.32 1.78
C ALA A 219 12.81 -14.23 0.51
N PHE A 220 13.26 -15.39 0.00
CA PHE A 220 14.03 -15.44 -1.25
C PHE A 220 13.15 -15.09 -2.46
N GLY A 221 11.88 -15.51 -2.46
CA GLY A 221 10.95 -15.27 -3.53
C GLY A 221 10.61 -13.79 -3.71
N PHE A 222 9.97 -13.20 -2.73
CA PHE A 222 9.58 -11.78 -2.79
C PHE A 222 10.79 -10.85 -2.68
N GLY A 223 11.75 -11.15 -1.80
CA GLY A 223 12.97 -10.37 -1.66
C GLY A 223 13.83 -10.40 -2.92
N GLY A 224 14.10 -11.58 -3.49
CA GLY A 224 14.87 -11.75 -4.71
C GLY A 224 14.19 -11.10 -5.93
N PHE A 225 12.86 -11.21 -6.02
CA PHE A 225 12.07 -10.59 -7.07
C PHE A 225 12.15 -9.05 -7.01
N VAL A 226 11.85 -8.44 -5.85
CA VAL A 226 11.88 -6.98 -5.68
C VAL A 226 13.29 -6.44 -5.86
N TYR A 227 14.30 -7.07 -5.26
CA TYR A 227 15.70 -6.68 -5.40
C TYR A 227 16.17 -6.79 -6.85
N GLY A 228 15.85 -7.92 -7.50
CA GLY A 228 16.21 -8.12 -8.91
C GLY A 228 15.63 -7.07 -9.82
N LEU A 229 14.32 -6.78 -9.70
CA LEU A 229 13.66 -5.73 -10.46
C LEU A 229 14.25 -4.34 -10.22
N SER A 230 14.54 -4.00 -8.97
CA SER A 230 15.10 -2.68 -8.61
C SER A 230 16.49 -2.45 -9.21
N ASN A 231 17.21 -3.53 -9.58
CA ASN A 231 18.56 -3.46 -10.15
C ASN A 231 18.63 -3.74 -11.66
N LEU A 232 17.50 -4.00 -12.34
CA LEU A 232 17.48 -4.24 -13.79
C LEU A 232 17.76 -2.98 -14.62
N GLY A 233 17.51 -1.79 -14.09
CA GLY A 233 17.74 -0.52 -14.77
C GLY A 233 19.22 -0.04 -14.77
N GLY A 234 20.11 -0.76 -14.09
CA GLY A 234 21.54 -0.44 -14.04
C GLY A 234 22.34 -1.06 -15.20
N ALA A 235 23.53 -0.52 -15.46
CA ALA A 235 24.45 -1.00 -16.52
C ALA A 235 25.01 -2.42 -16.26
N SER A 236 24.74 -3.03 -15.13
CA SER A 236 25.24 -4.35 -14.72
C SER A 236 24.16 -5.43 -14.80
N ALA A 237 24.56 -6.66 -15.18
CA ALA A 237 23.71 -7.85 -15.13
C ALA A 237 23.33 -8.29 -13.69
N ALA A 238 23.66 -7.50 -12.68
CA ALA A 238 23.53 -7.85 -11.25
C ALA A 238 22.08 -8.09 -10.79
N GLY A 239 21.08 -7.57 -11.50
CA GLY A 239 19.66 -7.77 -11.20
C GLY A 239 19.11 -9.13 -11.67
N TRP A 240 19.67 -9.73 -12.72
CA TRP A 240 19.11 -10.94 -13.35
C TRP A 240 19.22 -12.19 -12.47
N ILE A 241 20.34 -12.36 -11.76
CA ILE A 241 20.54 -13.53 -10.89
C ILE A 241 19.56 -13.51 -9.71
N PRO A 242 19.45 -12.42 -8.92
CA PRO A 242 18.46 -12.33 -7.86
C PRO A 242 17.02 -12.46 -8.38
N LEU A 243 16.71 -11.90 -9.55
CA LEU A 243 15.40 -12.04 -10.17
C LEU A 243 15.08 -13.52 -10.53
N GLY A 244 16.04 -14.23 -11.11
CA GLY A 244 15.91 -15.65 -11.42
C GLY A 244 15.71 -16.50 -10.17
N ILE A 245 16.52 -16.28 -9.13
CA ILE A 245 16.37 -16.94 -7.82
C ILE A 245 14.99 -16.61 -7.22
N GLY A 246 14.58 -15.34 -7.27
CA GLY A 246 13.29 -14.87 -6.78
C GLY A 246 12.12 -15.56 -7.47
N LEU A 247 12.12 -15.66 -8.81
CA LEU A 247 11.08 -16.32 -9.58
C LEU A 247 10.99 -17.81 -9.27
N VAL A 248 12.12 -18.51 -9.18
CA VAL A 248 12.15 -19.94 -8.81
C VAL A 248 11.63 -20.13 -7.39
N ALA A 249 12.08 -19.32 -6.44
CA ALA A 249 11.63 -19.40 -5.06
C ALA A 249 10.13 -19.08 -4.92
N LEU A 250 9.59 -18.11 -5.69
CA LEU A 250 8.14 -17.81 -5.76
C LEU A 250 7.35 -18.99 -6.31
N ALA A 251 7.83 -19.64 -7.38
CA ALA A 251 7.19 -20.82 -7.93
C ALA A 251 7.14 -21.96 -6.90
N LEU A 252 8.26 -22.22 -6.22
CA LEU A 252 8.32 -23.22 -5.14
C LEU A 252 7.44 -22.82 -3.95
N PHE A 253 7.38 -21.54 -3.59
CA PHE A 253 6.48 -21.01 -2.56
C PHE A 253 5.03 -21.30 -2.92
N VAL A 254 4.60 -20.95 -4.13
CA VAL A 254 3.21 -21.19 -4.60
C VAL A 254 2.88 -22.68 -4.56
N LEU A 255 3.75 -23.54 -5.08
CA LEU A 255 3.56 -25.00 -5.03
C LEU A 255 3.44 -25.49 -3.57
N ARG A 256 4.28 -24.97 -2.67
CA ARG A 256 4.22 -25.29 -1.24
C ARG A 256 2.91 -24.85 -0.61
N GLN A 257 2.43 -23.63 -0.92
CA GLN A 257 1.14 -23.15 -0.41
C GLN A 257 -0.03 -24.01 -0.91
N LEU A 258 -0.02 -24.43 -2.20
CA LEU A 258 -1.04 -25.33 -2.77
C LEU A 258 -1.08 -26.69 -2.05
N GLN A 259 0.04 -27.19 -1.56
CA GLN A 259 0.10 -28.42 -0.76
C GLN A 259 -0.44 -28.18 0.66
N LEU A 260 0.04 -27.13 1.34
CA LEU A 260 -0.27 -26.85 2.74
C LEU A 260 -1.71 -26.38 2.95
N GLN A 261 -2.34 -25.73 1.97
CA GLN A 261 -3.74 -25.30 2.06
C GLN A 261 -4.72 -26.49 2.15
N ARG A 262 -4.33 -27.70 1.68
CA ARG A 262 -5.15 -28.91 1.82
C ARG A 262 -5.28 -29.36 3.28
N THR A 263 -4.36 -28.95 4.14
CA THR A 263 -4.32 -29.27 5.58
C THR A 263 -4.53 -28.04 6.45
N ASP A 264 -4.98 -26.92 5.87
CA ASP A 264 -5.19 -25.62 6.54
C ASP A 264 -3.94 -25.09 7.28
N ARG A 265 -2.72 -25.40 6.75
CA ARG A 265 -1.44 -24.97 7.31
C ARG A 265 -0.69 -23.96 6.43
N ALA A 266 -1.35 -23.45 5.39
CA ALA A 266 -0.73 -22.50 4.47
C ALA A 266 -0.34 -21.20 5.18
N LEU A 267 0.87 -20.70 4.91
CA LEU A 267 1.32 -19.38 5.34
C LEU A 267 0.45 -18.30 4.68
N LEU A 268 0.21 -18.47 3.38
CA LEU A 268 -0.66 -17.62 2.56
C LEU A 268 -1.64 -18.51 1.81
N ASP A 269 -2.90 -18.51 2.21
CA ASP A 269 -3.91 -19.39 1.63
C ASP A 269 -4.38 -18.87 0.27
N LEU A 270 -4.02 -19.58 -0.79
CA LEU A 270 -4.33 -19.20 -2.16
C LEU A 270 -5.80 -19.46 -2.56
N ARG A 271 -6.60 -20.09 -1.67
CA ARG A 271 -8.06 -20.22 -1.87
C ARG A 271 -8.77 -18.87 -1.93
N VAL A 272 -8.13 -17.79 -1.50
CA VAL A 272 -8.64 -16.42 -1.71
C VAL A 272 -8.90 -16.12 -3.19
N PHE A 273 -8.10 -16.68 -4.10
CA PHE A 273 -8.26 -16.53 -5.55
C PHE A 273 -9.40 -17.35 -6.15
N SER A 274 -10.03 -18.25 -5.38
CA SER A 274 -11.26 -18.94 -5.83
C SER A 274 -12.46 -17.98 -5.91
N SER A 275 -12.43 -16.86 -5.20
CA SER A 275 -13.40 -15.78 -5.38
C SER A 275 -13.07 -14.97 -6.64
N ARG A 276 -13.95 -15.06 -7.64
CA ARG A 276 -13.82 -14.28 -8.88
C ARG A 276 -13.75 -12.77 -8.61
N THR A 277 -14.57 -12.28 -7.66
CA THR A 277 -14.58 -10.86 -7.28
C THR A 277 -13.26 -10.46 -6.65
N PHE A 278 -12.68 -11.28 -5.77
CA PHE A 278 -11.36 -11.03 -5.19
C PHE A 278 -10.29 -10.97 -6.26
N THR A 279 -10.22 -11.98 -7.14
CA THR A 279 -9.21 -12.06 -8.20
C THR A 279 -9.28 -10.85 -9.14
N LEU A 280 -10.49 -10.48 -9.61
CA LEU A 280 -10.66 -9.29 -10.45
C LEU A 280 -10.27 -7.99 -9.71
N SER A 281 -10.67 -7.87 -8.43
CA SER A 281 -10.30 -6.69 -7.62
C SER A 281 -8.79 -6.58 -7.44
N ILE A 282 -8.09 -7.69 -7.17
CA ILE A 282 -6.64 -7.72 -7.03
C ILE A 282 -5.93 -7.42 -8.35
N SER A 283 -6.41 -7.95 -9.47
CA SER A 283 -5.85 -7.64 -10.80
C SER A 283 -5.98 -6.16 -11.14
N MET A 284 -7.14 -5.55 -10.89
CA MET A 284 -7.34 -4.11 -11.08
C MET A 284 -6.50 -3.29 -10.10
N LEU A 285 -6.37 -3.75 -8.84
CA LEU A 285 -5.51 -3.11 -7.84
C LEU A 285 -4.05 -3.14 -8.29
N SER A 286 -3.57 -4.24 -8.87
CA SER A 286 -2.21 -4.35 -9.42
C SER A 286 -1.96 -3.31 -10.52
N ILE A 287 -2.91 -3.16 -11.46
CA ILE A 287 -2.84 -2.13 -12.52
C ILE A 287 -2.81 -0.73 -11.91
N SER A 288 -3.67 -0.47 -10.90
CA SER A 288 -3.73 0.82 -10.24
C SER A 288 -2.45 1.15 -9.45
N MET A 289 -1.84 0.16 -8.80
CA MET A 289 -0.56 0.33 -8.09
C MET A 289 0.60 0.56 -9.06
N LEU A 290 0.64 -0.18 -10.17
CA LEU A 290 1.61 0.04 -11.24
C LEU A 290 1.50 1.48 -11.78
N ALA A 291 0.28 1.94 -12.03
CA ALA A 291 -0.01 3.31 -12.45
C ALA A 291 0.49 4.34 -11.43
N LEU A 292 0.15 4.15 -10.16
CA LEU A 292 0.52 5.07 -9.08
C LEU A 292 2.04 5.18 -8.93
N PHE A 293 2.74 4.05 -8.75
CA PHE A 293 4.18 4.05 -8.49
C PHE A 293 4.99 4.49 -9.72
N GLY A 294 4.56 4.11 -10.92
CA GLY A 294 5.19 4.59 -12.14
C GLY A 294 5.10 6.11 -12.27
N THR A 295 3.94 6.69 -11.99
CA THR A 295 3.75 8.14 -12.08
C THR A 295 4.46 8.90 -10.96
N ILE A 296 4.48 8.39 -9.72
CA ILE A 296 5.22 9.00 -8.60
C ILE A 296 6.70 9.19 -8.94
N ILE A 297 7.28 8.33 -9.76
CA ILE A 297 8.68 8.41 -10.15
C ILE A 297 8.88 9.22 -11.43
N LEU A 298 8.09 8.94 -12.48
CA LEU A 298 8.32 9.59 -13.78
C LEU A 298 7.92 11.05 -13.80
N LEU A 299 6.86 11.44 -13.09
CA LEU A 299 6.37 12.80 -13.17
C LEU A 299 7.34 13.83 -12.54
N PRO A 300 7.96 13.58 -11.36
CA PRO A 300 9.03 14.41 -10.85
C PRO A 300 10.25 14.46 -11.77
N LEU A 301 10.68 13.31 -12.34
CA LEU A 301 11.79 13.25 -13.28
C LEU A 301 11.54 14.12 -14.51
N TYR A 302 10.33 14.07 -15.06
CA TYR A 302 9.93 14.91 -16.18
C TYR A 302 9.95 16.40 -15.82
N MET A 303 9.35 16.77 -14.69
CA MET A 303 9.29 18.17 -14.25
C MET A 303 10.67 18.76 -13.99
N GLN A 304 11.57 18.00 -13.37
CA GLN A 304 12.90 18.49 -13.01
C GLN A 304 13.88 18.42 -14.19
N ASN A 305 13.95 17.29 -14.91
CA ASN A 305 14.98 17.06 -15.92
C ASN A 305 14.58 17.57 -17.32
N VAL A 306 13.29 17.69 -17.62
CA VAL A 306 12.82 18.15 -18.94
C VAL A 306 12.33 19.59 -18.89
N LEU A 307 11.51 19.94 -17.87
CA LEU A 307 10.94 21.29 -17.74
C LEU A 307 11.84 22.23 -16.91
N GLY A 308 12.87 21.72 -16.22
CA GLY A 308 13.78 22.52 -15.40
C GLY A 308 13.14 23.08 -14.12
N LEU A 309 12.02 22.52 -13.67
CA LEU A 309 11.34 22.95 -12.45
C LEU A 309 12.16 22.59 -11.22
N THR A 310 12.08 23.42 -10.19
CA THR A 310 12.69 23.14 -8.89
C THR A 310 11.95 22.01 -8.17
N ALA A 311 12.59 21.39 -7.18
CA ALA A 311 11.96 20.38 -6.35
C ALA A 311 10.72 20.92 -5.61
N LEU A 312 10.74 22.20 -5.20
CA LEU A 312 9.61 22.85 -4.53
C LEU A 312 8.41 23.01 -5.49
N GLU A 313 8.63 23.50 -6.70
CA GLU A 313 7.58 23.64 -7.73
C GLU A 313 7.00 22.28 -8.09
N THR A 314 7.85 21.26 -8.24
CA THR A 314 7.43 19.88 -8.46
C THR A 314 6.51 19.39 -7.33
N GLY A 315 6.90 19.59 -6.09
CA GLY A 315 6.12 19.23 -4.91
C GLY A 315 4.76 19.94 -4.85
N LEU A 316 4.74 21.24 -5.15
CA LEU A 316 3.50 22.04 -5.18
C LEU A 316 2.52 21.59 -6.28
N ILE A 317 3.03 21.14 -7.43
CA ILE A 317 2.19 20.59 -8.52
C ILE A 317 1.63 19.21 -8.15
N LEU A 318 2.38 18.41 -7.41
CA LEU A 318 1.94 17.06 -7.00
C LEU A 318 0.98 17.06 -5.80
N LEU A 319 1.12 18.03 -4.90
CA LEU A 319 0.34 18.11 -3.66
C LEU A 319 -1.18 18.08 -3.87
N PRO A 320 -1.78 18.86 -4.82
CA PRO A 320 -3.22 18.84 -5.05
C PRO A 320 -3.75 17.46 -5.48
N GLY A 321 -2.96 16.66 -6.20
CA GLY A 321 -3.34 15.29 -6.56
C GLY A 321 -3.50 14.39 -5.34
N GLY A 322 -2.50 14.38 -4.45
CA GLY A 322 -2.56 13.60 -3.21
C GLY A 322 -3.72 14.03 -2.29
N LEU A 323 -3.95 15.35 -2.16
CA LEU A 323 -5.08 15.89 -1.40
C LEU A 323 -6.41 15.49 -2.03
N THR A 324 -6.56 15.58 -3.36
CA THR A 324 -7.76 15.15 -4.08
C THR A 324 -8.07 13.69 -3.80
N MET A 325 -7.07 12.83 -3.89
CA MET A 325 -7.22 11.39 -3.63
C MET A 325 -7.71 11.12 -2.20
N GLY A 326 -7.13 11.80 -1.22
CA GLY A 326 -7.52 11.66 0.18
C GLY A 326 -8.92 12.22 0.49
N LEU A 327 -9.23 13.43 -0.02
CA LEU A 327 -10.50 14.09 0.24
C LEU A 327 -11.70 13.40 -0.43
N LEU A 328 -11.50 12.78 -1.59
CA LEU A 328 -12.56 12.04 -2.30
C LEU A 328 -12.86 10.68 -1.64
N ALA A 329 -11.90 10.06 -0.97
CA ALA A 329 -12.02 8.70 -0.46
C ALA A 329 -13.26 8.45 0.45
N PRO A 330 -13.63 9.33 1.41
CA PRO A 330 -14.82 9.13 2.23
C PRO A 330 -16.13 9.22 1.45
N PHE A 331 -16.15 10.08 0.41
CA PHE A 331 -17.33 10.21 -0.47
C PHE A 331 -17.49 8.96 -1.32
N VAL A 332 -16.37 8.46 -1.88
CA VAL A 332 -16.31 7.21 -2.64
C VAL A 332 -16.82 6.05 -1.79
N GLY A 333 -16.37 5.94 -0.53
CA GLY A 333 -16.83 4.91 0.39
C GLY A 333 -18.34 4.94 0.65
N ARG A 334 -18.92 6.13 0.83
CA ARG A 334 -20.38 6.28 1.00
C ARG A 334 -21.18 5.95 -0.27
N ILE A 335 -20.65 6.32 -1.43
CA ILE A 335 -21.29 5.98 -2.73
C ILE A 335 -21.22 4.48 -2.93
N TYR A 336 -20.08 3.84 -2.61
CA TYR A 336 -19.93 2.38 -2.66
C TYR A 336 -20.99 1.67 -1.80
N ASP A 337 -21.16 2.09 -0.54
CA ASP A 337 -22.13 1.47 0.37
C ASP A 337 -23.57 1.57 -0.18
N ARG A 338 -23.90 2.67 -0.85
CA ARG A 338 -25.25 2.91 -1.41
C ARG A 338 -25.47 2.24 -2.77
N ARG A 339 -24.51 2.39 -3.70
CA ARG A 339 -24.70 2.07 -5.13
C ARG A 339 -23.82 0.91 -5.64
N GLY A 340 -22.92 0.40 -4.80
CA GLY A 340 -21.98 -0.67 -5.16
C GLY A 340 -20.75 -0.21 -5.94
N PRO A 341 -19.90 -1.15 -6.39
CA PRO A 341 -18.58 -0.85 -6.96
C PRO A 341 -18.62 -0.30 -8.38
N THR A 342 -19.47 -0.80 -9.27
CA THR A 342 -19.40 -0.58 -10.72
C THR A 342 -19.50 0.90 -11.08
N ILE A 343 -20.39 1.66 -10.40
CA ILE A 343 -20.58 3.10 -10.64
C ILE A 343 -19.34 3.94 -10.30
N LEU A 344 -18.41 3.39 -9.55
CA LEU A 344 -17.15 4.03 -9.16
C LEU A 344 -16.00 3.50 -10.00
N LEU A 345 -15.93 2.18 -10.18
CA LEU A 345 -14.81 1.52 -10.88
C LEU A 345 -14.77 1.88 -12.37
N VAL A 346 -15.93 1.96 -13.04
CA VAL A 346 -15.99 2.29 -14.47
C VAL A 346 -15.49 3.71 -14.75
N PRO A 347 -16.06 4.79 -14.15
CA PRO A 347 -15.52 6.12 -14.38
C PRO A 347 -14.10 6.28 -13.85
N GLY A 348 -13.75 5.63 -12.73
CA GLY A 348 -12.38 5.65 -12.18
C GLY A 348 -11.35 5.11 -13.16
N SER A 349 -11.60 3.95 -13.77
CA SER A 349 -10.71 3.35 -14.76
C SER A 349 -10.60 4.17 -16.04
N ILE A 350 -11.71 4.77 -16.49
CA ILE A 350 -11.71 5.68 -17.66
C ILE A 350 -10.88 6.93 -17.38
N ILE A 351 -11.05 7.56 -16.20
CA ILE A 351 -10.29 8.76 -15.81
C ILE A 351 -8.80 8.46 -15.70
N VAL A 352 -8.40 7.34 -15.06
CA VAL A 352 -6.99 6.94 -14.98
C VAL A 352 -6.41 6.71 -16.37
N SER A 353 -7.13 6.01 -17.24
CA SER A 353 -6.69 5.77 -18.62
C SER A 353 -6.58 7.10 -19.40
N ALA A 354 -7.58 7.97 -19.32
CA ALA A 354 -7.55 9.28 -19.97
C ALA A 354 -6.37 10.16 -19.47
N ALA A 355 -6.06 10.11 -18.17
CA ALA A 355 -4.93 10.82 -17.61
C ALA A 355 -3.59 10.30 -18.20
N PHE A 356 -3.41 8.98 -18.33
CA PHE A 356 -2.25 8.43 -19.01
C PHE A 356 -2.14 8.85 -20.46
N TRP A 357 -3.26 8.79 -21.22
CA TRP A 357 -3.29 9.27 -22.61
C TRP A 357 -2.95 10.75 -22.70
N ALA A 358 -3.44 11.59 -21.78
CA ALA A 358 -3.04 13.00 -21.71
C ALA A 358 -1.54 13.15 -21.43
N MET A 359 -0.97 12.31 -20.55
CA MET A 359 0.47 12.33 -20.26
C MET A 359 1.34 11.89 -21.45
N THR A 360 0.83 11.10 -22.39
CA THR A 360 1.56 10.79 -23.64
C THR A 360 1.69 11.99 -24.57
N MET A 361 0.90 13.04 -24.41
CA MET A 361 0.96 14.26 -25.20
C MET A 361 1.96 15.29 -24.65
N MET A 362 2.60 15.02 -23.52
CA MET A 362 3.56 15.92 -22.89
C MET A 362 4.81 16.09 -23.76
N GLY A 363 5.29 17.32 -23.92
CA GLY A 363 6.47 17.71 -24.68
C GLY A 363 7.44 18.55 -23.85
N GLN A 364 8.48 19.12 -24.48
CA GLN A 364 9.46 19.96 -23.79
C GLN A 364 8.90 21.31 -23.30
N THR A 365 7.79 21.75 -23.87
CA THR A 365 7.15 23.05 -23.60
C THR A 365 5.78 22.90 -22.93
N THR A 366 5.48 21.75 -22.33
CA THR A 366 4.21 21.50 -21.67
C THR A 366 4.03 22.45 -20.48
N PRO A 367 2.95 23.22 -20.43
CA PRO A 367 2.74 24.16 -19.34
C PRO A 367 2.42 23.41 -18.02
N PRO A 368 2.91 23.90 -16.87
CA PRO A 368 2.75 23.23 -15.56
C PRO A 368 1.28 22.95 -15.17
N TRP A 369 0.33 23.79 -15.56
CA TRP A 369 -1.08 23.57 -15.28
C TRP A 369 -1.66 22.31 -15.95
N MET A 370 -1.15 21.93 -17.13
CA MET A 370 -1.58 20.70 -17.82
C MET A 370 -1.13 19.46 -17.03
N LEU A 371 0.07 19.48 -16.44
CA LEU A 371 0.58 18.43 -15.54
C LEU A 371 -0.30 18.33 -14.30
N LEU A 372 -0.64 19.47 -13.71
CA LEU A 372 -1.50 19.54 -12.54
C LEU A 372 -2.86 18.89 -12.83
N ILE A 373 -3.53 19.24 -13.93
CA ILE A 373 -4.81 18.68 -14.31
C ILE A 373 -4.72 17.16 -14.55
N ALA A 374 -3.69 16.70 -15.29
CA ALA A 374 -3.51 15.29 -15.57
C ALA A 374 -3.25 14.49 -14.27
N HIS A 375 -2.42 15.02 -13.36
CA HIS A 375 -2.11 14.37 -12.08
C HIS A 375 -3.31 14.37 -11.12
N VAL A 376 -4.03 15.48 -11.01
CA VAL A 376 -5.26 15.57 -10.20
C VAL A 376 -6.34 14.64 -10.75
N GLY A 377 -6.51 14.60 -12.08
CA GLY A 377 -7.43 13.67 -12.74
C GLY A 377 -7.08 12.21 -12.45
N MET A 378 -5.81 11.84 -12.59
CA MET A 378 -5.34 10.49 -12.26
C MET A 378 -5.58 10.15 -10.79
N SER A 379 -5.26 11.06 -9.88
CA SER A 379 -5.45 10.88 -8.44
C SER A 379 -6.94 10.73 -8.08
N ALA A 380 -7.81 11.50 -8.71
CA ALA A 380 -9.26 11.35 -8.57
C ALA A 380 -9.73 9.97 -9.08
N GLY A 381 -9.26 9.55 -10.26
CA GLY A 381 -9.54 8.22 -10.80
C GLY A 381 -9.09 7.09 -9.88
N LEU A 382 -7.87 7.16 -9.36
CA LEU A 382 -7.34 6.18 -8.40
C LEU A 382 -8.15 6.14 -7.10
N SER A 383 -8.62 7.29 -6.60
CA SER A 383 -9.51 7.34 -5.44
C SER A 383 -10.82 6.59 -5.67
N LEU A 384 -11.40 6.72 -6.89
CA LEU A 384 -12.59 5.97 -7.29
C LEU A 384 -12.35 4.46 -7.42
N LEU A 385 -11.09 4.02 -7.57
CA LEU A 385 -10.72 2.61 -7.71
C LEU A 385 -10.38 1.96 -6.36
N PHE A 386 -9.51 2.54 -5.55
CA PHE A 386 -8.93 1.86 -4.37
C PHE A 386 -9.98 1.44 -3.35
N THR A 387 -10.84 2.35 -2.90
CA THR A 387 -11.85 2.03 -1.88
C THR A 387 -12.80 0.89 -2.31
N PRO A 388 -13.40 0.92 -3.53
CA PRO A 388 -14.23 -0.18 -4.00
C PRO A 388 -13.47 -1.50 -4.19
N LEU A 389 -12.22 -1.46 -4.69
CA LEU A 389 -11.42 -2.66 -4.92
C LEU A 389 -11.07 -3.36 -3.61
N PHE A 390 -10.64 -2.61 -2.59
CA PHE A 390 -10.40 -3.18 -1.26
C PHE A 390 -11.67 -3.75 -0.65
N THR A 391 -12.78 -2.99 -0.70
CA THR A 391 -14.04 -3.39 -0.07
C THR A 391 -14.67 -4.59 -0.76
N SER A 392 -14.75 -4.59 -2.11
CA SER A 392 -15.33 -5.70 -2.88
C SER A 392 -14.44 -6.93 -2.83
N GLY A 393 -13.12 -6.75 -2.97
CA GLY A 393 -12.17 -7.86 -2.94
C GLY A 393 -12.24 -8.59 -1.61
N LEU A 394 -11.90 -7.93 -0.52
CA LEU A 394 -11.91 -8.54 0.81
C LEU A 394 -13.31 -8.97 1.25
N GLY A 395 -14.34 -8.17 0.92
CA GLY A 395 -15.73 -8.47 1.27
C GLY A 395 -16.31 -9.70 0.59
N SER A 396 -15.70 -10.17 -0.49
CA SER A 396 -16.11 -11.38 -1.21
C SER A 396 -15.53 -12.68 -0.62
N LEU A 397 -14.63 -12.56 0.36
CA LEU A 397 -14.01 -13.71 1.01
C LEU A 397 -14.83 -14.20 2.18
N LYS A 398 -14.65 -15.48 2.53
CA LYS A 398 -15.14 -16.04 3.79
C LYS A 398 -14.39 -15.42 4.97
N PRO A 399 -15.02 -15.26 6.16
CA PRO A 399 -14.36 -14.69 7.33
C PRO A 399 -13.02 -15.35 7.70
N SER A 400 -12.93 -16.68 7.53
CA SER A 400 -11.70 -17.45 7.78
C SER A 400 -10.53 -17.07 6.87
N LEU A 401 -10.78 -16.39 5.75
CA LEU A 401 -9.76 -15.98 4.76
C LEU A 401 -9.42 -14.49 4.82
N TYR A 402 -10.04 -13.69 5.70
CA TYR A 402 -9.79 -12.23 5.74
C TYR A 402 -8.33 -11.88 6.00
N SER A 403 -7.65 -12.59 6.93
CA SER A 403 -6.24 -12.36 7.23
C SER A 403 -5.33 -12.70 6.05
N HIS A 404 -5.59 -13.82 5.37
CA HIS A 404 -4.85 -14.21 4.17
C HIS A 404 -5.13 -13.24 3.02
N GLY A 405 -6.41 -12.85 2.81
CA GLY A 405 -6.78 -11.86 1.80
C GLY A 405 -6.10 -10.52 2.03
N SER A 406 -6.06 -10.04 3.27
CA SER A 406 -5.38 -8.78 3.63
C SER A 406 -3.86 -8.86 3.41
N ALA A 407 -3.23 -10.00 3.72
CA ALA A 407 -1.82 -10.23 3.43
C ALA A 407 -1.54 -10.29 1.92
N VAL A 408 -2.40 -10.96 1.14
CA VAL A 408 -2.31 -10.97 -0.35
C VAL A 408 -2.43 -9.56 -0.91
N VAL A 409 -3.40 -8.77 -0.45
CA VAL A 409 -3.54 -7.36 -0.87
C VAL A 409 -2.24 -6.59 -0.64
N GLY A 410 -1.68 -6.63 0.56
CA GLY A 410 -0.43 -5.94 0.88
C GLY A 410 0.77 -6.44 0.06
N THR A 411 0.88 -7.76 -0.14
CA THR A 411 1.94 -8.37 -0.96
C THR A 411 1.84 -7.91 -2.42
N ILE A 412 0.65 -7.93 -2.99
CA ILE A 412 0.41 -7.50 -4.37
C ILE A 412 0.68 -6.00 -4.54
N GLN A 413 0.34 -5.16 -3.55
CA GLN A 413 0.68 -3.74 -3.60
C GLN A 413 2.19 -3.52 -3.72
N GLN A 414 3.00 -4.22 -2.92
CA GLN A 414 4.47 -4.12 -2.98
C GLN A 414 5.02 -4.63 -4.31
N LEU A 415 4.56 -5.79 -4.77
CA LEU A 415 5.01 -6.37 -6.04
C LEU A 415 4.62 -5.50 -7.23
N ALA A 416 3.37 -5.06 -7.30
CA ALA A 416 2.88 -4.21 -8.39
C ALA A 416 3.57 -2.84 -8.40
N GLY A 417 3.89 -2.28 -7.22
CA GLY A 417 4.70 -1.07 -7.10
C GLY A 417 6.11 -1.27 -7.65
N ALA A 418 6.79 -2.35 -7.26
CA ALA A 418 8.12 -2.68 -7.75
C ALA A 418 8.14 -2.93 -9.28
N VAL A 419 7.16 -3.70 -9.78
CA VAL A 419 7.01 -3.95 -11.23
C VAL A 419 6.73 -2.66 -11.99
N GLY A 420 5.83 -1.82 -11.47
CA GLY A 420 5.47 -0.54 -12.10
C GLY A 420 6.68 0.39 -12.22
N THR A 421 7.40 0.56 -11.11
CA THR A 421 8.64 1.34 -11.09
C THR A 421 9.68 0.83 -12.09
N ALA A 422 9.96 -0.48 -12.04
CA ALA A 422 10.97 -1.10 -12.92
C ALA A 422 10.55 -1.01 -14.40
N LEU A 423 9.29 -1.29 -14.71
CA LEU A 423 8.78 -1.24 -16.09
C LEU A 423 8.88 0.17 -16.68
N PHE A 424 8.42 1.18 -15.96
CA PHE A 424 8.42 2.54 -16.47
C PHE A 424 9.83 3.12 -16.60
N ILE A 425 10.71 2.83 -15.65
CA ILE A 425 12.13 3.23 -15.76
C ILE A 425 12.80 2.49 -16.92
N ALA A 426 12.57 1.19 -17.09
CA ALA A 426 13.17 0.41 -18.17
C ALA A 426 12.72 0.92 -19.57
N VAL A 427 11.44 1.19 -19.76
CA VAL A 427 10.92 1.76 -21.02
C VAL A 427 11.52 3.14 -21.27
N MET A 428 11.52 4.02 -20.24
CA MET A 428 12.10 5.35 -20.33
C MET A 428 13.58 5.29 -20.72
N THR A 429 14.38 4.52 -20.01
CA THR A 429 15.84 4.45 -20.22
C THR A 429 16.19 3.81 -21.56
N ALA A 430 15.52 2.74 -21.95
CA ALA A 430 15.76 2.08 -23.25
C ALA A 430 15.46 3.01 -24.42
N GLN A 431 14.32 3.70 -24.39
CA GLN A 431 13.94 4.65 -25.44
C GLN A 431 14.85 5.89 -25.45
N SER A 432 15.19 6.44 -24.29
CA SER A 432 16.10 7.59 -24.18
C SER A 432 17.48 7.23 -24.71
N ALA A 433 18.04 6.07 -24.33
CA ALA A 433 19.34 5.61 -24.81
C ALA A 433 19.37 5.41 -26.33
N ALA A 434 18.32 4.80 -26.90
CA ALA A 434 18.21 4.61 -28.34
C ALA A 434 18.18 5.93 -29.12
N LEU A 435 17.51 6.96 -28.61
CA LEU A 435 17.45 8.29 -29.22
C LEU A 435 18.76 9.07 -29.07
N MET A 436 19.41 8.97 -27.89
CA MET A 436 20.73 9.58 -27.69
C MET A 436 21.79 8.97 -28.61
N ALA A 437 21.74 7.66 -28.87
CA ALA A 437 22.61 7.01 -29.85
C ALA A 437 22.39 7.49 -31.30
N GLN A 438 21.24 8.09 -31.60
CA GLN A 438 20.91 8.73 -32.88
C GLN A 438 21.28 10.24 -32.92
N GLY A 439 21.94 10.77 -31.90
CA GLY A 439 22.34 12.16 -31.81
C GLY A 439 21.25 13.11 -31.29
N VAL A 440 20.15 12.60 -30.78
CA VAL A 440 19.09 13.43 -30.13
C VAL A 440 19.60 13.96 -28.80
N SER A 441 19.33 15.25 -28.49
CA SER A 441 19.73 15.84 -27.23
C SER A 441 19.15 15.10 -26.03
N GLU A 442 19.84 15.05 -24.91
CA GLU A 442 19.48 14.35 -23.68
C GLU A 442 18.07 14.74 -23.20
N ILE A 443 17.74 16.04 -23.20
CA ILE A 443 16.43 16.54 -22.79
C ILE A 443 15.32 15.98 -23.70
N SER A 444 15.51 16.02 -25.03
CA SER A 444 14.54 15.50 -26.00
C SER A 444 14.39 13.98 -25.89
N ALA A 445 15.49 13.26 -25.72
CA ALA A 445 15.51 11.82 -25.56
C ALA A 445 14.81 11.40 -24.27
N THR A 446 15.09 12.07 -23.15
CA THR A 446 14.44 11.85 -21.86
C THR A 446 12.94 12.12 -21.92
N ALA A 447 12.51 13.26 -22.50
CA ALA A 447 11.11 13.58 -22.70
C ALA A 447 10.39 12.51 -23.53
N SER A 448 11.01 12.01 -24.59
CA SER A 448 10.46 10.95 -25.44
C SER A 448 10.40 9.61 -24.71
N GLY A 449 11.43 9.25 -23.94
CA GLY A 449 11.45 8.05 -23.10
C GLY A 449 10.33 8.04 -22.05
N ILE A 450 10.11 9.17 -21.39
CA ILE A 450 9.01 9.32 -20.40
C ILE A 450 7.64 9.19 -21.09
N ARG A 451 7.45 9.79 -22.28
CA ARG A 451 6.22 9.59 -23.06
C ARG A 451 5.99 8.13 -23.43
N GLY A 452 7.04 7.41 -23.84
CA GLY A 452 6.98 5.96 -24.11
C GLY A 452 6.55 5.16 -22.88
N ALA A 453 7.06 5.49 -21.71
CA ALA A 453 6.65 4.87 -20.46
C ALA A 453 5.18 5.18 -20.11
N PHE A 454 4.70 6.43 -20.28
CA PHE A 454 3.30 6.77 -20.10
C PHE A 454 2.39 6.09 -21.13
N LEU A 455 2.84 5.90 -22.38
CA LEU A 455 2.11 5.13 -23.38
C LEU A 455 1.94 3.66 -22.95
N CYS A 456 2.99 3.05 -22.40
CA CYS A 456 2.90 1.70 -21.83
C CYS A 456 1.85 1.66 -20.70
N GLY A 457 1.85 2.63 -19.80
CA GLY A 457 0.83 2.78 -18.74
C GLY A 457 -0.57 2.98 -19.31
N ALA A 458 -0.73 3.79 -20.37
CA ALA A 458 -2.01 4.01 -21.04
C ALA A 458 -2.58 2.72 -21.64
N ILE A 459 -1.74 1.92 -22.30
CA ILE A 459 -2.15 0.61 -22.87
C ILE A 459 -2.56 -0.36 -21.77
N ILE A 460 -1.77 -0.46 -20.69
CA ILE A 460 -2.07 -1.35 -19.56
C ILE A 460 -3.37 -0.92 -18.87
N SER A 461 -3.61 0.38 -18.71
CA SER A 461 -4.82 0.91 -18.06
C SER A 461 -6.11 0.56 -18.81
N LEU A 462 -6.07 0.33 -20.11
CA LEU A 462 -7.23 -0.09 -20.90
C LEU A 462 -7.80 -1.44 -20.42
N PHE A 463 -6.97 -2.34 -19.90
CA PHE A 463 -7.44 -3.62 -19.36
C PHE A 463 -8.26 -3.48 -18.08
N ALA A 464 -8.08 -2.38 -17.33
CA ALA A 464 -8.88 -2.09 -16.15
C ALA A 464 -10.35 -1.74 -16.50
N ILE A 465 -10.61 -1.14 -17.66
CA ILE A 465 -11.95 -0.69 -18.05
C ILE A 465 -12.94 -1.87 -18.19
N PRO A 466 -12.69 -2.92 -19.00
CA PRO A 466 -13.59 -4.07 -19.07
C PRO A 466 -13.66 -4.83 -17.73
N ALA A 467 -12.56 -4.92 -16.97
CA ALA A 467 -12.56 -5.56 -15.67
C ALA A 467 -13.49 -4.84 -14.67
N ALA A 468 -13.62 -3.52 -14.76
CA ALA A 468 -14.46 -2.72 -13.89
C ALA A 468 -15.96 -3.11 -13.97
N PHE A 469 -16.44 -3.54 -15.13
CA PHE A 469 -17.83 -4.00 -15.32
C PHE A 469 -18.08 -5.39 -14.69
N LEU A 470 -17.02 -6.17 -14.47
CA LEU A 470 -17.11 -7.54 -13.97
C LEU A 470 -17.06 -7.62 -12.44
N VAL A 471 -16.55 -6.58 -11.76
CA VAL A 471 -16.51 -6.53 -10.30
C VAL A 471 -17.90 -6.22 -9.77
N ARG A 472 -18.48 -7.17 -9.01
CA ARG A 472 -19.82 -7.06 -8.43
C ARG A 472 -19.74 -6.88 -6.92
N ARG A 473 -20.82 -6.31 -6.36
CA ARG A 473 -20.98 -6.24 -4.90
C ARG A 473 -21.16 -7.66 -4.37
N PRO A 474 -20.43 -8.07 -3.30
CA PRO A 474 -20.71 -9.32 -2.61
C PRO A 474 -22.18 -9.36 -2.14
N PRO A 475 -22.86 -10.52 -2.19
CA PRO A 475 -24.22 -10.65 -1.65
C PRO A 475 -24.27 -10.23 -0.19
N LEU A 476 -25.30 -9.49 0.20
CA LEU A 476 -25.51 -9.05 1.59
C LEU A 476 -26.04 -10.16 2.52
N GLY A 477 -26.33 -11.35 2.00
CA GLY A 477 -26.89 -12.46 2.72
C GLY A 477 -25.99 -13.67 2.63
N ASP A 478 -25.44 -14.10 3.77
CA ASP A 478 -25.13 -15.47 4.22
C ASP A 478 -24.33 -15.45 5.55
N ALA A 479 -24.15 -14.27 6.17
CA ALA A 479 -23.44 -14.15 7.45
C ALA A 479 -24.37 -14.33 8.70
N VAL A 480 -25.65 -14.54 8.52
CA VAL A 480 -26.62 -14.60 9.65
C VAL A 480 -27.16 -16.01 9.89
N GLU A 481 -26.88 -17.00 9.03
CA GLU A 481 -27.49 -18.32 9.13
C GLU A 481 -26.55 -19.44 9.63
N SER A 482 -25.68 -19.14 10.60
CA SER A 482 -24.93 -20.22 11.27
C SER A 482 -24.53 -19.86 12.70
N ALA A 483 -25.50 -19.43 13.51
CA ALA A 483 -25.45 -19.67 14.94
C ALA A 483 -26.55 -20.66 15.28
N PRO A 484 -26.25 -21.94 15.57
CA PRO A 484 -27.23 -22.81 16.18
C PRO A 484 -27.53 -22.23 17.56
N VAL A 485 -28.76 -21.78 17.76
CA VAL A 485 -29.32 -21.60 19.10
C VAL A 485 -29.28 -22.97 19.76
N SER A 486 -28.24 -23.24 20.53
CA SER A 486 -28.24 -24.34 21.49
C SER A 486 -29.13 -23.90 22.64
N ALA A 487 -30.36 -24.33 22.57
CA ALA A 487 -31.19 -24.48 23.76
C ALA A 487 -30.53 -25.53 24.68
N HIS A 488 -30.01 -25.08 25.80
CA HIS A 488 -30.05 -25.80 27.08
C HIS A 488 -29.74 -24.82 28.21
#